data_bdb044ab79f8b1714a3a5485b9659d6f
#
_entry.id   bdb044ab79f8b1714a3a5485b9659d6f
#
_cell.length_a   1.000
_cell.length_b   1.000
_cell.length_c   1.000
_cell.angle_alpha   90.00
_cell.angle_beta   90.00
_cell.angle_gamma   90.00
#
_symmetry.space_group_name_H-M   'P 1'
#
loop_
_entity.id
_entity.type
_entity.pdbx_description
1 polymer ?
#
loop_
_entity_poly.entity_id
_entity_poly.type
_entity_poly.pdbx_seq_one_letter_code
_entity_poly.pdbx_strand_id
1 'polypeptide(L)'
;MTNSNRKGKVGEREIAKYLREHGFTEARRGQQFKGGADSPDVVGLTGFHIEVKRVENLNLNAAMEQSINDSAADEIPLVVHRRNNDYWKVTMRLDDFMEVIRNAR
;
A
#
# COMPACT_ATOMS: atom_id res chain seq x y z
N MET A 1 -20.35 13.82 -7.81
CA MET A 1 -18.94 14.15 -7.51
C MET A 1 -18.33 13.05 -6.66
N THR A 2 -17.18 12.57 -7.05
CA THR A 2 -16.53 11.47 -6.33
C THR A 2 -15.86 12.00 -5.06
N ASN A 3 -16.17 11.39 -3.92
CA ASN A 3 -15.53 11.72 -2.67
C ASN A 3 -14.21 10.95 -2.58
N SER A 4 -13.08 11.65 -2.68
CA SER A 4 -11.75 11.02 -2.71
C SER A 4 -11.41 10.28 -1.42
N ASN A 5 -11.88 10.76 -0.26
CA ASN A 5 -11.69 10.07 1.01
C ASN A 5 -12.41 8.73 1.04
N ARG A 6 -13.63 8.70 0.51
CA ARG A 6 -14.42 7.48 0.41
C ARG A 6 -13.75 6.47 -0.54
N LYS A 7 -13.26 6.96 -1.67
CA LYS A 7 -12.56 6.13 -2.65
C LYS A 7 -11.30 5.50 -2.06
N GLY A 8 -10.55 6.28 -1.26
CA GLY A 8 -9.37 5.79 -0.57
C GLY A 8 -9.69 4.68 0.41
N LYS A 9 -10.74 4.86 1.22
CA LYS A 9 -11.15 3.84 2.20
C LYS A 9 -11.61 2.55 1.52
N VAL A 10 -12.32 2.66 0.40
CA VAL A 10 -12.76 1.50 -0.37
C VAL A 10 -11.54 0.74 -0.91
N GLY A 11 -10.57 1.45 -1.45
CA GLY A 11 -9.33 0.83 -1.95
C GLY A 11 -8.57 0.11 -0.86
N GLU A 12 -8.45 0.72 0.32
CA GLU A 12 -7.76 0.10 1.46
C GLU A 12 -8.46 -1.19 1.89
N ARG A 13 -9.80 -1.18 1.92
CA ARG A 13 -10.59 -2.38 2.26
C ARG A 13 -10.41 -3.47 1.22
N GLU A 14 -10.38 -3.11 -0.06
CA GLU A 14 -10.16 -4.08 -1.14
C GLU A 14 -8.81 -4.79 -0.97
N ILE A 15 -7.75 -4.03 -0.70
CA ILE A 15 -6.41 -4.61 -0.55
C ILE A 15 -6.33 -5.46 0.72
N ALA A 16 -6.89 -4.99 1.83
CA ALA A 16 -6.88 -5.77 3.06
C ALA A 16 -7.60 -7.11 2.86
N LYS A 17 -8.74 -7.09 2.19
CA LYS A 17 -9.50 -8.31 1.88
C LYS A 17 -8.70 -9.23 0.96
N TYR A 18 -8.10 -8.67 -0.08
CA TYR A 18 -7.26 -9.43 -1.02
C TYR A 18 -6.16 -10.18 -0.28
N LEU A 19 -5.44 -9.48 0.61
CA LEU A 19 -4.35 -10.09 1.36
C LEU A 19 -4.85 -11.19 2.27
N ARG A 20 -5.99 -10.99 2.95
CA ARG A 20 -6.56 -12.04 3.80
C ARG A 20 -6.91 -13.29 2.99
N GLU A 21 -7.44 -13.10 1.80
CA GLU A 21 -7.80 -14.21 0.91
C GLU A 21 -6.58 -14.95 0.36
N HIS A 22 -5.41 -14.31 0.45
CA HIS A 22 -4.14 -14.90 -0.01
C HIS A 22 -3.26 -15.36 1.14
N GLY A 23 -3.83 -15.57 2.31
CA GLY A 23 -3.12 -16.20 3.43
C GLY A 23 -2.59 -15.23 4.48
N PHE A 24 -2.74 -13.92 4.27
CA PHE A 24 -2.28 -12.92 5.26
C PHE A 24 -3.47 -12.53 6.12
N THR A 25 -3.85 -13.43 7.02
CA THR A 25 -5.12 -13.37 7.75
C THR A 25 -5.24 -12.18 8.69
N GLU A 26 -4.11 -11.57 9.08
CA GLU A 26 -4.10 -10.40 9.94
C GLU A 26 -4.20 -9.07 9.17
N ALA A 27 -4.28 -9.13 7.85
CA ALA A 27 -4.34 -7.91 7.05
C ALA A 27 -5.63 -7.14 7.32
N ARG A 28 -5.49 -5.84 7.53
CA ARG A 28 -6.63 -4.94 7.76
C ARG A 28 -6.19 -3.51 7.43
N ARG A 29 -7.18 -2.63 7.35
CA ARG A 29 -6.87 -1.21 7.21
C ARG A 29 -6.04 -0.74 8.40
N GLY A 30 -5.04 0.10 8.12
CA GLY A 30 -4.27 0.73 9.16
C GLY A 30 -5.14 1.74 9.91
N GLN A 31 -4.87 1.90 11.21
CA GLN A 31 -5.58 2.89 12.01
C GLN A 31 -4.77 4.18 12.01
N GLN A 32 -5.29 5.19 11.33
CA GLN A 32 -4.63 6.48 11.27
C GLN A 32 -5.15 7.37 12.39
N PHE A 33 -4.79 7.00 13.61
CA PHE A 33 -5.14 7.83 14.76
C PHE A 33 -4.33 9.10 14.75
N LYS A 34 -4.99 10.20 15.08
CA LYS A 34 -4.34 11.50 15.29
C LYS A 34 -3.64 12.04 14.04
N GLY A 35 -4.08 11.61 12.85
CA GLY A 35 -3.47 12.07 11.61
C GLY A 35 -2.01 11.67 11.46
N GLY A 36 -1.62 10.55 12.04
CA GLY A 36 -0.24 10.07 11.95
C GLY A 36 0.19 9.84 10.52
N ALA A 37 1.14 10.65 10.05
CA ALA A 37 1.66 10.55 8.69
C ALA A 37 2.41 9.25 8.44
N ASP A 38 2.85 8.59 9.51
CA ASP A 38 3.70 7.41 9.44
C ASP A 38 2.91 6.11 9.33
N SER A 39 1.58 6.17 9.46
CA SER A 39 0.76 4.95 9.46
C SER A 39 0.58 4.43 8.04
N PRO A 40 0.85 3.13 7.80
CA PRO A 40 0.50 2.55 6.51
C PRO A 40 -1.02 2.46 6.34
N ASP A 41 -1.47 2.47 5.09
CA ASP A 41 -2.89 2.35 4.78
C ASP A 41 -3.43 0.96 5.08
N VAL A 42 -2.61 -0.05 4.95
CA VAL A 42 -2.94 -1.44 5.23
C VAL A 42 -1.82 -2.06 6.04
N VAL A 43 -2.18 -2.79 7.08
CA VAL A 43 -1.23 -3.51 7.96
C VAL A 43 -1.45 -5.01 7.82
N GLY A 44 -0.53 -5.81 8.37
CA GLY A 44 -0.67 -7.27 8.38
C GLY A 44 0.18 -7.97 7.34
N LEU A 45 0.97 -7.23 6.58
CA LEU A 45 1.98 -7.80 5.68
C LEU A 45 3.35 -7.42 6.27
N THR A 46 3.88 -8.28 7.11
CA THR A 46 5.09 -8.00 7.90
C THR A 46 6.28 -7.69 6.98
N GLY A 47 7.00 -6.62 7.31
CA GLY A 47 8.17 -6.19 6.55
C GLY A 47 7.87 -5.22 5.42
N PHE A 48 6.62 -4.85 5.24
CA PHE A 48 6.22 -3.94 4.16
C PHE A 48 5.38 -2.79 4.69
N HIS A 49 5.60 -1.62 4.12
CA HIS A 49 4.78 -0.45 4.39
C HIS A 49 3.91 -0.20 3.16
N ILE A 50 2.60 -0.34 3.30
CA ILE A 50 1.67 -0.31 2.17
C ILE A 50 0.90 1.01 2.14
N GLU A 51 1.10 1.77 1.06
CA GLU A 51 0.26 2.90 0.71
C GLU A 51 -0.68 2.46 -0.41
N VAL A 52 -1.96 2.75 -0.27
CA VAL A 52 -2.97 2.37 -1.28
C VAL A 52 -3.48 3.63 -1.96
N LYS A 53 -3.46 3.61 -3.29
CA LYS A 53 -3.94 4.75 -4.10
C LYS A 53 -4.92 4.23 -5.15
N ARG A 54 -6.17 4.66 -5.03
CA ARG A 54 -7.20 4.35 -6.02
C ARG A 54 -7.67 5.65 -6.63
N VAL A 55 -6.92 6.12 -7.63
CA VAL A 55 -7.15 7.41 -8.30
C VAL A 55 -6.92 7.27 -9.80
N GLU A 56 -7.55 8.14 -10.59
CA GLU A 56 -7.44 8.05 -12.05
C GLU A 56 -6.11 8.61 -12.57
N ASN A 57 -5.62 9.69 -11.98
CA ASN A 57 -4.37 10.33 -12.42
C ASN A 57 -3.41 10.40 -11.24
N LEU A 58 -2.73 9.29 -10.98
CA LEU A 58 -1.82 9.19 -9.85
C LEU A 58 -0.48 9.82 -10.18
N ASN A 59 -0.01 10.70 -9.30
CA ASN A 59 1.40 11.08 -9.30
C ASN A 59 2.16 9.97 -8.56
N LEU A 60 2.64 8.99 -9.32
CA LEU A 60 3.26 7.80 -8.76
C LEU A 60 4.55 8.12 -8.01
N ASN A 61 5.35 9.06 -8.53
CA ASN A 61 6.59 9.45 -7.85
C ASN A 61 6.30 10.05 -6.48
N ALA A 62 5.30 10.92 -6.39
CA ALA A 62 4.93 11.50 -5.09
C ALA A 62 4.41 10.43 -4.12
N ALA A 63 3.63 9.48 -4.60
CA ALA A 63 3.13 8.38 -3.78
C ALA A 63 4.27 7.51 -3.26
N MET A 64 5.24 7.21 -4.12
CA MET A 64 6.43 6.44 -3.71
C MET A 64 7.24 7.19 -2.65
N GLU A 65 7.46 8.50 -2.85
CA GLU A 65 8.18 9.30 -1.86
C GLU A 65 7.45 9.31 -0.51
N GLN A 66 6.12 9.38 -0.53
CA GLN A 66 5.34 9.29 0.70
C GLN A 66 5.57 7.94 1.40
N SER A 67 5.48 6.86 0.65
CA SER A 67 5.66 5.52 1.21
C SER A 67 7.07 5.33 1.78
N ILE A 68 8.08 5.81 1.05
CA ILE A 68 9.48 5.75 1.50
C ILE A 68 9.67 6.55 2.79
N ASN A 69 9.15 7.78 2.83
CA ASN A 69 9.33 8.65 3.98
C ASN A 69 8.62 8.13 5.23
N ASP A 70 7.49 7.45 5.05
CA ASP A 70 6.68 6.97 6.16
C ASP A 70 7.07 5.57 6.63
N SER A 71 7.84 4.83 5.82
CA SER A 71 8.24 3.47 6.19
C SER A 71 9.34 3.47 7.24
N ALA A 72 9.33 2.44 8.10
CA ALA A 72 10.42 2.20 9.02
C ALA A 72 11.64 1.65 8.28
N ALA A 73 12.82 1.71 8.93
CA ALA A 73 14.08 1.29 8.30
C ALA A 73 14.07 -0.19 7.89
N ASP A 74 13.31 -1.03 8.60
CA ASP A 74 13.23 -2.46 8.33
C ASP A 74 12.02 -2.84 7.47
N GLU A 75 11.34 -1.84 6.89
CA GLU A 75 10.21 -2.06 6.01
C GLU A 75 10.52 -1.69 4.58
N ILE A 76 9.95 -2.46 3.65
CA ILE A 76 10.01 -2.14 2.23
C ILE A 76 8.79 -1.31 1.87
N PRO A 77 8.97 -0.08 1.37
CA PRO A 77 7.84 0.76 0.99
C PRO A 77 7.21 0.29 -0.32
N LEU A 78 5.89 0.17 -0.33
CA LEU A 78 5.10 -0.19 -1.50
C LEU A 78 4.05 0.86 -1.77
N VAL A 79 3.71 1.02 -3.05
CA VAL A 79 2.47 1.70 -3.45
C VAL A 79 1.63 0.67 -4.21
N VAL A 80 0.45 0.36 -3.69
CA VAL A 80 -0.52 -0.52 -4.33
C VAL A 80 -1.60 0.38 -4.92
N HIS A 81 -1.77 0.33 -6.24
CA HIS A 81 -2.57 1.34 -6.90
C HIS A 81 -3.34 0.81 -8.10
N ARG A 82 -4.44 1.47 -8.43
CA ARG A 82 -5.19 1.22 -9.66
C ARG A 82 -6.08 2.42 -10.01
N ARG A 83 -6.49 2.45 -11.24
CA ARG A 83 -7.58 3.31 -11.72
C ARG A 83 -8.88 2.52 -11.69
N ASN A 84 -10.00 3.19 -11.96
CA ASN A 84 -11.28 2.51 -12.14
C ASN A 84 -11.19 1.51 -13.30
N ASN A 85 -11.84 0.37 -13.16
CA ASN A 85 -11.89 -0.67 -14.19
C ASN A 85 -10.51 -1.17 -14.63
N ASP A 86 -9.56 -1.19 -13.69
CA ASP A 86 -8.20 -1.63 -13.93
C ASP A 86 -7.82 -2.65 -12.86
N TYR A 87 -6.76 -3.41 -13.11
CA TYR A 87 -6.25 -4.32 -12.10
C TYR A 87 -5.32 -3.58 -11.13
N TRP A 88 -5.15 -4.14 -9.96
CA TRP A 88 -4.23 -3.60 -8.97
C TRP A 88 -2.78 -3.86 -9.37
N LYS A 89 -1.93 -2.89 -9.13
CA LYS A 89 -0.49 -2.94 -9.39
C LYS A 89 0.27 -2.65 -8.11
N VAL A 90 1.49 -3.14 -8.04
CA VAL A 90 2.42 -2.81 -6.96
C VAL A 90 3.61 -2.10 -7.56
N THR A 91 3.97 -0.95 -6.99
CA THR A 91 5.21 -0.26 -7.33
C THR A 91 6.14 -0.28 -6.12
N MET A 92 7.40 -0.57 -6.38
CA MET A 92 8.45 -0.58 -5.37
C MET A 92 9.78 -0.25 -6.03
N ARG A 93 10.79 0.05 -5.21
CA ARG A 93 12.13 0.29 -5.74
C ARG A 93 12.72 -1.03 -6.26
N LEU A 94 13.50 -0.94 -7.31
CA LEU A 94 14.12 -2.14 -7.92
C LEU A 94 15.01 -2.88 -6.91
N ASP A 95 15.78 -2.15 -6.12
CA ASP A 95 16.64 -2.78 -5.12
C ASP A 95 15.84 -3.59 -4.11
N ASP A 96 14.68 -3.07 -3.69
CA ASP A 96 13.79 -3.77 -2.77
C ASP A 96 13.18 -5.01 -3.43
N PHE A 97 12.81 -4.90 -4.71
CA PHE A 97 12.31 -6.04 -5.46
C PHE A 97 13.36 -7.15 -5.54
N MET A 98 14.61 -6.79 -5.79
CA MET A 98 15.70 -7.79 -5.84
C MET A 98 15.89 -8.47 -4.48
N GLU A 99 15.73 -7.73 -3.39
CA GLU A 99 15.80 -8.30 -2.05
C GLU A 99 14.69 -9.32 -1.82
N VAL A 100 13.46 -8.99 -2.23
CA VAL A 100 12.32 -9.91 -2.13
C VAL A 100 12.60 -11.18 -2.94
N ILE A 101 13.11 -11.05 -4.15
CA ILE A 101 13.41 -12.19 -5.01
C ILE A 101 14.47 -13.10 -4.39
N ARG A 102 15.52 -12.51 -3.81
CA ARG A 102 16.58 -13.29 -3.15
C ARG A 102 16.05 -14.05 -1.93
N ASN A 103 15.15 -13.46 -1.19
CA ASN A 103 14.61 -14.06 0.02
C ASN A 103 13.50 -15.08 -0.25
N ALA A 104 12.95 -15.10 -1.46
CA ALA A 104 11.88 -16.02 -1.84
C ALA A 104 12.38 -17.42 -2.23
N ARG A 105 13.67 -17.63 -2.30
CA ARG A 105 14.25 -18.91 -2.69
C ARG A 105 14.30 -19.91 -1.54
#